data_2dfac0d4985490844aeeee3859bee74f
#
_entry.id   2dfac0d4985490844aeeee3859bee74f
#
_cell.length_a   1.000
_cell.length_b   1.000
_cell.length_c   1.000
_cell.angle_alpha   90.00
_cell.angle_beta   90.00
_cell.angle_gamma   90.00
#
_symmetry.space_group_name_H-M   'P 1'
#
loop_
_entity.id
_entity.type
_entity.pdbx_description
1 polymer ?
#
loop_
_entity_poly.entity_id
_entity_poly.type
_entity_poly.pdbx_seq_one_letter_code
_entity_poly.pdbx_strand_id
1 'polypeptide(L)'
;MKIDKIIPSENIEEEVLDYSKFLVSNKEANSDLNDFLDGRIAHGFTLGIPCFDKYFVVKKFEFYGIVGKKGRGKTTINQALQVAHSVANNLIWVVAFQENSEWSMKLNYLNYLLCENANDVKKANRPW
;
A
#
# COMPACT_ATOMS: atom_id res chain seq x y z
N MET A 1 56.33 9.28 -4.53
CA MET A 1 55.63 8.18 -5.22
C MET A 1 54.39 8.79 -5.86
N LYS A 2 54.47 9.07 -7.17
CA LYS A 2 53.39 9.71 -7.95
C LYS A 2 52.37 8.65 -8.30
N ILE A 3 51.15 8.85 -7.88
CA ILE A 3 49.99 8.07 -8.37
C ILE A 3 49.32 8.95 -9.44
N ASP A 4 49.98 9.01 -10.59
CA ASP A 4 49.36 9.51 -11.81
C ASP A 4 48.96 8.29 -12.66
N LYS A 5 47.75 8.32 -13.17
CA LYS A 5 47.10 7.37 -14.09
C LYS A 5 46.35 6.19 -13.42
N ILE A 6 45.04 6.35 -13.43
CA ILE A 6 44.10 5.45 -14.09
C ILE A 6 42.70 6.13 -14.00
N ILE A 7 42.39 7.03 -14.91
CA ILE A 7 41.02 7.26 -15.37
C ILE A 7 41.15 7.38 -16.89
N PRO A 8 40.68 6.37 -17.65
CA PRO A 8 40.53 6.54 -19.09
C PRO A 8 39.47 7.63 -19.28
N SER A 9 39.80 8.67 -20.01
CA SER A 9 38.83 9.60 -20.57
C SER A 9 38.07 8.89 -21.69
N GLU A 10 37.25 7.94 -21.37
CA GLU A 10 36.16 7.53 -22.26
C GLU A 10 35.16 8.66 -22.26
N ASN A 11 34.85 9.14 -23.44
CA ASN A 11 33.79 10.08 -23.72
C ASN A 11 32.50 9.53 -23.10
N ILE A 12 32.22 9.90 -21.86
CA ILE A 12 30.85 9.80 -21.32
C ILE A 12 30.15 10.91 -22.06
N GLU A 13 29.48 10.55 -23.17
CA GLU A 13 28.39 11.36 -23.69
C GLU A 13 27.45 11.51 -22.50
N GLU A 14 27.47 12.66 -21.84
CA GLU A 14 26.46 13.01 -20.84
C GLU A 14 25.13 12.98 -21.58
N GLU A 15 24.44 11.86 -21.44
CA GLU A 15 23.03 11.74 -21.83
C GLU A 15 22.31 12.79 -20.98
N VAL A 16 22.06 13.96 -21.57
CA VAL A 16 21.34 15.04 -20.92
C VAL A 16 19.93 14.52 -20.69
N LEU A 17 19.70 13.96 -19.51
CA LEU A 17 18.39 13.49 -19.07
C LEU A 17 17.44 14.69 -19.10
N ASP A 18 16.51 14.66 -20.05
CA ASP A 18 15.45 15.65 -20.15
C ASP A 18 14.47 15.48 -19.00
N TYR A 19 14.67 16.24 -17.94
CA TYR A 19 13.81 16.26 -16.76
C TYR A 19 12.48 17.01 -16.99
N SER A 20 12.32 17.68 -18.12
CA SER A 20 11.08 18.46 -18.41
C SER A 20 9.82 17.60 -18.34
N LYS A 21 9.94 16.30 -18.67
CA LYS A 21 8.85 15.32 -18.59
C LYS A 21 8.37 15.03 -17.17
N PHE A 22 9.18 15.31 -16.16
CA PHE A 22 8.87 15.08 -14.77
C PHE A 22 8.48 16.36 -14.03
N LEU A 23 8.58 17.51 -14.68
CA LEU A 23 8.22 18.81 -14.12
C LEU A 23 6.74 19.10 -14.42
N VAL A 24 5.94 19.07 -13.36
CA VAL A 24 4.54 19.52 -13.45
C VAL A 24 4.49 21.04 -13.42
N SER A 25 3.81 21.66 -14.37
CA SER A 25 3.66 23.12 -14.38
C SER A 25 2.75 23.59 -13.24
N ASN A 26 2.99 24.78 -12.69
CA ASN A 26 2.12 25.37 -11.67
C ASN A 26 0.65 25.46 -12.14
N LYS A 27 0.42 25.60 -13.41
CA LYS A 27 -0.94 25.66 -13.98
C LYS A 27 -1.64 24.30 -13.89
N GLU A 28 -0.94 23.22 -14.22
CA GLU A 28 -1.45 21.85 -14.09
C GLU A 28 -1.68 21.48 -12.62
N ALA A 29 -0.71 21.77 -11.74
CA ALA A 29 -0.83 21.52 -10.31
C ALA A 29 -2.02 22.29 -9.69
N ASN A 30 -2.27 23.53 -10.11
CA ASN A 30 -3.42 24.31 -9.65
C ASN A 30 -4.74 23.78 -10.25
N SER A 31 -4.75 23.26 -11.47
CA SER A 31 -5.92 22.62 -12.06
C SER A 31 -6.30 21.37 -11.26
N ASP A 32 -5.33 20.50 -10.97
CA ASP A 32 -5.53 19.28 -10.20
C ASP A 32 -5.99 19.57 -8.77
N LEU A 33 -5.43 20.62 -8.15
CA LEU A 33 -5.86 21.06 -6.83
C LEU A 33 -7.32 21.55 -6.84
N ASN A 34 -7.72 22.34 -7.84
CA ASN A 34 -9.10 22.79 -7.97
C ASN A 34 -10.06 21.62 -8.22
N ASP A 35 -9.67 20.66 -9.06
CA ASP A 35 -10.46 19.46 -9.32
C ASP A 35 -10.61 18.58 -8.06
N PHE A 36 -9.59 18.55 -7.20
CA PHE A 36 -9.66 17.90 -5.91
C PHE A 36 -10.60 18.63 -4.95
N LEU A 37 -10.48 19.95 -4.83
CA LEU A 37 -11.33 20.78 -3.97
C LEU A 37 -12.80 20.78 -4.39
N ASP A 38 -13.06 20.70 -5.69
CA ASP A 38 -14.41 20.61 -6.26
C ASP A 38 -14.99 19.18 -6.20
N GLY A 39 -14.24 18.20 -5.65
CA GLY A 39 -14.67 16.81 -5.52
C GLY A 39 -14.70 16.04 -6.85
N ARG A 40 -14.10 16.58 -7.92
CA ARG A 40 -14.00 15.91 -9.22
C ARG A 40 -12.96 14.80 -9.22
N ILE A 41 -11.94 14.90 -8.35
CA ILE A 41 -10.97 13.83 -8.13
C ILE A 41 -11.42 13.00 -6.93
N ALA A 42 -11.53 11.69 -7.12
CA ALA A 42 -11.93 10.78 -6.04
C ALA A 42 -10.92 10.81 -4.89
N HIS A 43 -11.41 11.03 -3.68
CA HIS A 43 -10.59 11.08 -2.45
C HIS A 43 -9.95 9.74 -2.07
N GLY A 44 -10.26 8.67 -2.80
CA GLY A 44 -9.82 7.30 -2.51
C GLY A 44 -10.85 6.50 -1.72
N PHE A 45 -10.45 5.28 -1.33
CA PHE A 45 -11.30 4.36 -0.58
C PHE A 45 -10.97 4.44 0.90
N THR A 46 -11.98 4.63 1.73
CA THR A 46 -11.86 4.58 3.19
C THR A 46 -11.81 3.14 3.69
N LEU A 47 -11.26 2.93 4.88
CA LEU A 47 -11.21 1.63 5.54
C LEU A 47 -12.49 1.32 6.33
N GLY A 48 -13.36 2.31 6.52
CA GLY A 48 -14.50 2.22 7.42
C GLY A 48 -14.11 2.30 8.90
N ILE A 49 -12.90 2.75 9.19
CA ILE A 49 -12.36 2.93 10.55
C ILE A 49 -12.10 4.42 10.76
N PRO A 50 -12.96 5.16 11.49
CA PRO A 50 -12.92 6.63 11.54
C PRO A 50 -11.57 7.24 11.96
N CYS A 51 -10.84 6.57 12.87
CA CYS A 51 -9.53 7.05 13.31
C CYS A 51 -8.45 6.90 12.24
N PHE A 52 -8.58 5.95 11.31
CA PHE A 52 -7.70 5.78 10.17
C PHE A 52 -8.12 6.66 9.00
N ASP A 53 -9.42 6.68 8.68
CA ASP A 53 -9.97 7.34 7.50
C ASP A 53 -9.70 8.86 7.49
N LYS A 54 -9.49 9.44 8.66
CA LYS A 54 -9.08 10.84 8.80
C LYS A 54 -7.69 11.13 8.22
N TYR A 55 -6.78 10.15 8.24
CA TYR A 55 -5.37 10.34 7.91
C TYR A 55 -4.89 9.46 6.76
N PHE A 56 -5.65 8.43 6.41
CA PHE A 56 -5.24 7.45 5.43
C PHE A 56 -6.42 6.98 4.59
N VAL A 57 -6.30 7.19 3.28
CA VAL A 57 -7.22 6.67 2.27
C VAL A 57 -6.41 5.94 1.19
N VAL A 58 -6.94 4.87 0.65
CA VAL A 58 -6.30 4.11 -0.41
C VAL A 58 -6.77 4.63 -1.76
N LYS A 59 -5.86 5.05 -2.61
CA LYS A 59 -6.17 5.54 -3.95
C LYS A 59 -5.84 4.49 -5.00
N LYS A 60 -6.55 4.53 -6.13
CA LYS A 60 -6.24 3.68 -7.27
C LYS A 60 -4.88 4.08 -7.87
N PHE A 61 -4.18 3.08 -8.41
CA PHE A 61 -2.90 3.26 -9.09
C PHE A 61 -1.75 3.79 -8.22
N GLU A 62 -1.91 3.77 -6.89
CA GLU A 62 -0.84 4.10 -5.97
C GLU A 62 -0.23 2.84 -5.34
N PHE A 63 1.04 2.92 -4.99
CA PHE A 63 1.79 1.89 -4.30
C PHE A 63 1.95 2.25 -2.82
N TYR A 64 1.62 1.32 -1.93
CA TYR A 64 1.73 1.51 -0.48
C TYR A 64 2.70 0.50 0.10
N GLY A 65 3.65 0.98 0.89
CA GLY A 65 4.65 0.16 1.57
C GLY A 65 4.53 0.22 3.09
N ILE A 66 4.48 -0.95 3.74
CA ILE A 66 4.53 -1.05 5.20
C ILE A 66 5.92 -1.50 5.61
N VAL A 67 6.68 -0.61 6.25
CA VAL A 67 8.06 -0.85 6.67
C VAL A 67 8.14 -0.95 8.19
N GLY A 68 8.98 -1.84 8.69
CA GLY A 68 9.20 -1.99 10.12
C GLY A 68 10.08 -3.20 10.46
N LYS A 69 10.57 -3.28 11.69
CA LYS A 69 11.40 -4.39 12.18
C LYS A 69 10.64 -5.73 12.12
N LYS A 70 11.39 -6.83 12.02
CA LYS A 70 10.83 -8.20 12.06
C LYS A 70 10.02 -8.41 13.36
N GLY A 71 8.91 -9.11 13.27
CA GLY A 71 8.06 -9.44 14.42
C GLY A 71 7.22 -8.29 14.99
N ARG A 72 7.12 -7.14 14.32
CA ARG A 72 6.35 -5.98 14.80
C ARG A 72 4.94 -5.86 14.20
N GLY A 73 4.38 -6.95 13.71
CA GLY A 73 2.98 -7.01 13.29
C GLY A 73 2.67 -6.40 11.92
N LYS A 74 3.67 -6.20 11.05
CA LYS A 74 3.43 -5.67 9.68
C LYS A 74 2.39 -6.49 8.91
N THR A 75 2.56 -7.80 8.88
CA THR A 75 1.64 -8.72 8.20
C THR A 75 0.26 -8.68 8.84
N THR A 76 0.20 -8.65 10.17
CA THR A 76 -1.05 -8.56 10.94
C THR A 76 -1.84 -7.31 10.59
N ILE A 77 -1.18 -6.15 10.60
CA ILE A 77 -1.80 -4.87 10.22
C ILE A 77 -2.25 -4.91 8.77
N ASN A 78 -1.39 -5.38 7.85
CA ASN A 78 -1.74 -5.45 6.42
C ASN A 78 -2.98 -6.32 6.18
N GLN A 79 -3.08 -7.48 6.83
CA GLN A 79 -4.24 -8.36 6.72
C GLN A 79 -5.51 -7.73 7.31
N ALA A 80 -5.41 -7.08 8.46
CA ALA A 80 -6.53 -6.38 9.07
C ALA A 80 -7.04 -5.24 8.18
N LEU A 81 -6.13 -4.45 7.57
CA LEU A 81 -6.47 -3.40 6.62
C LEU A 81 -7.13 -3.96 5.36
N GLN A 82 -6.66 -5.08 4.83
CA GLN A 82 -7.26 -5.74 3.67
C GLN A 82 -8.70 -6.19 3.98
N VAL A 83 -8.93 -6.79 5.15
CA VAL A 83 -10.28 -7.19 5.57
C VAL A 83 -11.19 -5.97 5.74
N ALA A 84 -10.76 -4.96 6.48
CA ALA A 84 -11.54 -3.74 6.67
C ALA A 84 -11.90 -3.08 5.33
N HIS A 85 -10.94 -2.99 4.43
CA HIS A 85 -11.12 -2.40 3.11
C HIS A 85 -12.06 -3.21 2.20
N SER A 86 -11.98 -4.55 2.28
CA SER A 86 -12.90 -5.44 1.55
C SER A 86 -14.34 -5.27 2.04
N VAL A 87 -14.53 -5.21 3.35
CA VAL A 87 -15.86 -5.04 3.95
C VAL A 87 -16.44 -3.66 3.63
N ALA A 88 -15.64 -2.60 3.79
CA ALA A 88 -16.10 -1.23 3.60
C ALA A 88 -16.40 -0.88 2.13
N ASN A 89 -15.65 -1.45 1.18
CA ASN A 89 -15.69 -1.05 -0.23
C ASN A 89 -16.02 -2.19 -1.20
N ASN A 90 -16.34 -3.37 -0.71
CA ASN A 90 -16.62 -4.57 -1.52
C ASN A 90 -15.49 -4.89 -2.53
N LEU A 91 -14.23 -4.82 -2.05
CA LEU A 91 -13.05 -5.04 -2.87
C LEU A 91 -12.53 -6.46 -2.79
N ILE A 92 -11.97 -6.94 -3.89
CA ILE A 92 -11.28 -8.23 -3.98
C ILE A 92 -9.78 -7.97 -3.99
N TRP A 93 -9.03 -8.68 -3.15
CA TRP A 93 -7.59 -8.60 -3.06
C TRP A 93 -6.93 -9.79 -3.73
N VAL A 94 -5.90 -9.52 -4.52
CA VAL A 94 -4.96 -10.55 -4.97
C VAL A 94 -3.76 -10.51 -4.04
N VAL A 95 -3.49 -11.62 -3.36
CA VAL A 95 -2.48 -11.64 -2.30
C VAL A 95 -1.41 -12.69 -2.60
N ALA A 96 -0.15 -12.30 -2.52
CA ALA A 96 1.00 -13.17 -2.67
C ALA A 96 1.84 -13.17 -1.38
N PHE A 97 2.10 -14.34 -0.81
CA PHE A 97 2.90 -14.51 0.39
C PHE A 97 4.06 -15.48 0.14
N GLN A 98 5.22 -15.15 0.72
CA GLN A 98 6.40 -16.00 0.63
C GLN A 98 6.66 -16.78 1.94
N GLU A 99 6.22 -16.24 3.07
CA GLU A 99 6.60 -16.76 4.39
C GLU A 99 5.52 -17.64 5.06
N ASN A 100 4.25 -17.47 4.69
CA ASN A 100 3.14 -18.14 5.36
C ASN A 100 2.44 -19.15 4.45
N SER A 101 1.98 -20.27 5.03
CA SER A 101 1.14 -21.23 4.32
C SER A 101 -0.26 -20.65 4.03
N GLU A 102 -0.84 -21.08 2.93
CA GLU A 102 -2.16 -20.61 2.49
C GLU A 102 -3.26 -20.80 3.55
N TRP A 103 -3.28 -21.97 4.21
CA TRP A 103 -4.29 -22.24 5.24
C TRP A 103 -4.15 -21.32 6.46
N SER A 104 -2.91 -21.02 6.88
CA SER A 104 -2.64 -20.11 8.00
C SER A 104 -3.13 -18.71 7.70
N MET A 105 -2.95 -18.27 6.45
CA MET A 105 -3.44 -16.98 6.00
C MET A 105 -4.96 -16.92 5.98
N LYS A 106 -5.63 -17.95 5.46
CA LYS A 106 -7.09 -18.04 5.47
C LYS A 106 -7.65 -18.01 6.89
N LEU A 107 -7.00 -18.71 7.82
CA LEU A 107 -7.40 -18.71 9.23
C LEU A 107 -7.29 -17.30 9.84
N ASN A 108 -6.22 -16.57 9.56
CA ASN A 108 -6.06 -15.20 10.04
C ASN A 108 -7.16 -14.27 9.50
N TYR A 109 -7.47 -14.35 8.20
CA TYR A 109 -8.56 -13.56 7.61
C TYR A 109 -9.92 -13.88 8.25
N LEU A 110 -10.20 -15.16 8.52
CA LEU A 110 -11.41 -15.56 9.23
C LEU A 110 -11.47 -14.97 10.64
N ASN A 111 -10.36 -15.01 11.39
CA ASN A 111 -10.30 -14.42 12.72
C ASN A 111 -10.61 -12.91 12.69
N TYR A 112 -10.10 -12.18 11.69
CA TYR A 112 -10.42 -10.75 11.55
C TYR A 112 -11.88 -10.50 11.17
N LEU A 113 -12.44 -11.29 10.26
CA LEU A 113 -13.84 -11.15 9.83
C LEU A 113 -14.81 -11.44 10.96
N LEU A 114 -14.52 -12.45 11.77
CA LEU A 114 -15.38 -12.86 12.88
C LEU A 114 -15.18 -12.00 14.13
N CYS A 115 -14.10 -11.23 14.20
CA CYS A 115 -13.62 -10.58 15.43
C CYS A 115 -13.45 -11.57 16.61
N GLU A 116 -13.31 -12.86 16.32
CA GLU A 116 -13.19 -13.97 17.25
C GLU A 116 -12.18 -14.99 16.72
N ASN A 117 -11.72 -15.88 17.60
CA ASN A 117 -10.91 -17.00 17.16
C ASN A 117 -11.80 -18.04 16.43
N ALA A 118 -11.55 -18.27 15.16
CA ALA A 118 -12.32 -19.20 14.33
C ALA A 118 -12.36 -20.63 14.91
N ASN A 119 -11.30 -21.06 15.61
CA ASN A 119 -11.30 -22.37 16.29
C ASN A 119 -12.31 -22.44 17.45
N ASP A 120 -12.52 -21.34 18.15
CA ASP A 120 -13.47 -21.28 19.26
C ASP A 120 -14.90 -21.23 18.75
N VAL A 121 -15.14 -20.51 17.63
CA VAL A 121 -16.43 -20.51 16.92
C VAL A 121 -16.79 -21.91 16.45
N LYS A 122 -15.84 -22.65 15.87
CA LYS A 122 -16.05 -24.05 15.45
C LYS A 122 -16.37 -24.97 16.62
N LYS A 123 -15.64 -24.85 17.73
CA LYS A 123 -15.89 -25.65 18.96
C LYS A 123 -17.28 -25.37 19.54
N ALA A 124 -17.75 -24.12 19.45
CA ALA A 124 -19.07 -23.73 19.91
C ALA A 124 -20.23 -24.14 18.96
N ASN A 125 -19.89 -24.85 17.85
CA ASN A 125 -20.87 -25.32 16.85
C ASN A 125 -21.73 -24.17 16.27
N ARG A 126 -21.22 -22.94 16.26
CA ARG A 126 -21.90 -21.79 15.66
C ARG A 126 -21.72 -21.82 14.14
N PRO A 127 -22.75 -21.48 13.34
CA PRO A 127 -22.59 -21.35 11.88
C PRO A 127 -21.63 -20.20 11.54
N TRP A 128 -20.93 -20.36 10.43
CA TRP A 128 -20.02 -19.35 9.86
C TRP A 128 -20.82 -18.20 9.22
#